data_dad1d244786a5a0fc856382420d0a4f5
#
_entry.id   dad1d244786a5a0fc856382420d0a4f5
#
_cell.length_a   1.000
_cell.length_b   1.000
_cell.length_c   1.000
_cell.angle_alpha   90.00
_cell.angle_beta   90.00
_cell.angle_gamma   90.00
#
_symmetry.space_group_name_H-M   'P 1'
#
loop_
_entity.id
_entity.type
_entity.pdbx_description
1 polymer ?
#
loop_
_entity_poly.entity_id
_entity_poly.type
_entity_poly.pdbx_seq_one_letter_code
_entity_poly.pdbx_strand_id
1 'polypeptide(L)'
;EMLRSLVGSEMCIRDSFCGSGIGFAFTANGSTGGTDIIAAIVNKYRDVSLGRMIMFCDMIIIASSYFVLHDLEKVVYGYVTLFVTGYMIDQVVNSSRQSVQFFIISSKYEEIGREINALHRGVTVIDGTGLYTGKQVKMMFVLAKKSQSNTIFQIINDIDPRAFVSQSAVIGVYGEGFDHFKVKKKTN
;
A
#
# COMPACT_ATOMS: atom_id res chain seq x y z
N GLU A 1 -6.05 -33.77 19.70
CA GLU A 1 -5.30 -32.50 19.65
C GLU A 1 -4.71 -32.23 18.24
N MET A 2 -4.13 -33.22 17.57
CA MET A 2 -3.56 -33.08 16.22
C MET A 2 -4.60 -32.65 15.15
N LEU A 3 -5.80 -33.21 15.18
CA LEU A 3 -6.92 -32.82 14.28
C LEU A 3 -7.39 -31.38 14.51
N ARG A 4 -7.44 -30.88 15.76
CA ARG A 4 -7.78 -29.48 16.07
C ARG A 4 -6.72 -28.49 15.54
N SER A 5 -5.45 -28.85 15.62
CA SER A 5 -4.35 -28.04 15.08
C SER A 5 -4.38 -27.96 13.55
N LEU A 6 -4.71 -29.08 12.86
CA LEU A 6 -4.86 -29.13 11.41
C LEU A 6 -6.05 -28.27 10.93
N VAL A 7 -7.19 -28.38 11.58
CA VAL A 7 -8.38 -27.58 11.25
C VAL A 7 -8.10 -26.09 11.43
N GLY A 8 -7.39 -25.69 12.47
CA GLY A 8 -6.99 -24.29 12.67
C GLY A 8 -6.06 -23.75 11.58
N SER A 9 -5.08 -24.55 11.12
CA SER A 9 -4.16 -24.14 10.06
C SER A 9 -4.85 -24.05 8.70
N GLU A 10 -5.75 -24.98 8.36
CA GLU A 10 -6.52 -24.93 7.13
C GLU A 10 -7.46 -23.72 7.09
N MET A 11 -8.11 -23.38 8.21
CA MET A 11 -8.92 -22.16 8.32
C MET A 11 -8.07 -20.92 8.07
N CYS A 12 -6.92 -20.77 8.71
CA CYS A 12 -6.05 -19.61 8.52
C CYS A 12 -5.56 -19.47 7.08
N ILE A 13 -5.22 -20.56 6.40
CA ILE A 13 -4.82 -20.55 5.00
C ILE A 13 -5.98 -20.09 4.12
N ARG A 14 -7.15 -20.69 4.26
CA ARG A 14 -8.36 -20.32 3.52
C ARG A 14 -8.70 -18.84 3.72
N ASP A 15 -8.68 -18.36 4.97
CA ASP A 15 -9.04 -17.00 5.33
C ASP A 15 -8.01 -15.99 4.81
N SER A 16 -6.74 -16.37 4.74
CA SER A 16 -5.68 -15.56 4.11
C SER A 16 -5.93 -15.40 2.61
N PHE A 17 -6.29 -16.46 1.89
CA PHE A 17 -6.64 -16.38 0.48
C PHE A 17 -7.91 -15.55 0.25
N CYS A 18 -8.93 -15.74 1.08
CA CYS A 18 -10.17 -14.96 1.03
C CYS A 18 -9.89 -13.47 1.26
N GLY A 19 -9.16 -13.12 2.30
CA GLY A 19 -8.77 -11.74 2.59
C GLY A 19 -7.93 -11.10 1.49
N SER A 20 -7.02 -11.87 0.89
CA SER A 20 -6.23 -11.40 -0.26
C SER A 20 -7.13 -11.12 -1.46
N GLY A 21 -8.09 -12.01 -1.79
CA GLY A 21 -9.04 -11.84 -2.88
C GLY A 21 -9.91 -10.59 -2.69
N ILE A 22 -10.43 -10.36 -1.49
CA ILE A 22 -11.18 -9.15 -1.12
C ILE A 22 -10.28 -7.91 -1.27
N GLY A 23 -9.04 -7.98 -0.79
CA GLY A 23 -8.06 -6.91 -0.92
C GLY A 23 -7.79 -6.52 -2.38
N PHE A 24 -7.66 -7.51 -3.29
CA PHE A 24 -7.52 -7.26 -4.73
C PHE A 24 -8.78 -6.61 -5.32
N ALA A 25 -9.97 -7.05 -4.94
CA ALA A 25 -11.22 -6.42 -5.36
C ALA A 25 -11.26 -4.94 -4.98
N PHE A 26 -10.84 -4.59 -3.75
CA PHE A 26 -10.75 -3.19 -3.32
C PHE A 26 -9.70 -2.37 -4.06
N THR A 27 -8.56 -2.95 -4.42
CA THR A 27 -7.54 -2.24 -5.22
C THR A 27 -8.05 -1.92 -6.61
N ALA A 28 -8.97 -2.74 -7.15
CA ALA A 28 -9.68 -2.52 -8.41
C ALA A 28 -10.94 -1.64 -8.27
N ASN A 29 -11.16 -1.00 -7.11
CA ASN A 29 -12.38 -0.24 -6.77
C ASN A 29 -13.67 -1.08 -6.81
N GLY A 30 -13.55 -2.38 -6.60
CA GLY A 30 -14.66 -3.30 -6.42
C GLY A 30 -15.15 -3.34 -4.97
N SER A 31 -16.30 -3.97 -4.75
CA SER A 31 -16.90 -4.22 -3.44
C SER A 31 -17.59 -5.58 -3.44
N THR A 32 -17.62 -6.26 -2.30
CA THR A 32 -18.33 -7.55 -2.16
C THR A 32 -19.83 -7.36 -1.88
N GLY A 33 -20.26 -6.14 -1.60
CA GLY A 33 -21.68 -5.81 -1.35
C GLY A 33 -22.11 -5.95 0.11
N GLY A 34 -21.18 -6.20 1.02
CA GLY A 34 -21.44 -6.37 2.45
C GLY A 34 -21.07 -5.16 3.31
N THR A 35 -20.55 -5.43 4.52
CA THR A 35 -20.04 -4.43 5.50
C THR A 35 -18.91 -3.57 4.96
N ASP A 36 -18.25 -4.05 3.93
CA ASP A 36 -17.21 -3.38 3.18
C ASP A 36 -17.66 -2.07 2.52
N ILE A 37 -18.94 -1.94 2.13
CA ILE A 37 -19.49 -0.67 1.62
C ILE A 37 -19.42 0.40 2.71
N ILE A 38 -19.79 0.06 3.93
CA ILE A 38 -19.72 0.97 5.09
C ILE A 38 -18.27 1.36 5.34
N ALA A 39 -17.36 0.38 5.31
CA ALA A 39 -15.94 0.61 5.48
C ALA A 39 -15.36 1.53 4.38
N ALA A 40 -15.76 1.33 3.12
CA ALA A 40 -15.35 2.17 2.00
C ALA A 40 -15.85 3.62 2.14
N ILE A 41 -17.11 3.81 2.56
CA ILE A 41 -17.69 5.13 2.81
C ILE A 41 -16.90 5.84 3.92
N VAL A 42 -16.63 5.19 5.04
CA VAL A 42 -15.88 5.78 6.16
C VAL A 42 -14.45 6.08 5.75
N ASN A 43 -13.78 5.19 5.02
CA ASN A 43 -12.43 5.42 4.48
C ASN A 43 -12.37 6.64 3.55
N LYS A 44 -13.44 6.91 2.80
CA LYS A 44 -13.54 8.09 1.93
C LYS A 44 -13.52 9.41 2.72
N TYR A 45 -14.13 9.44 3.91
CA TYR A 45 -14.26 10.65 4.73
C TYR A 45 -13.23 10.74 5.86
N ARG A 46 -12.63 9.62 6.25
CA ARG A 46 -11.60 9.55 7.30
C ARG A 46 -10.43 8.68 6.85
N ASP A 47 -9.22 9.02 7.28
CA ASP A 47 -8.00 8.23 7.03
C ASP A 47 -7.90 7.04 8.00
N VAL A 48 -8.87 6.12 7.89
CA VAL A 48 -8.87 4.85 8.62
C VAL A 48 -8.64 3.73 7.63
N SER A 49 -7.79 2.75 7.98
CA SER A 49 -7.54 1.62 7.07
C SER A 49 -8.84 0.84 6.84
N LEU A 50 -9.01 0.37 5.60
CA LEU A 50 -10.22 -0.32 5.17
C LEU A 50 -10.44 -1.61 5.99
N GLY A 51 -9.38 -2.40 6.18
CA GLY A 51 -9.45 -3.63 6.96
C GLY A 51 -9.84 -3.39 8.42
N ARG A 52 -9.36 -2.31 9.04
CA ARG A 52 -9.77 -1.96 10.43
C ARG A 52 -11.25 -1.65 10.53
N MET A 53 -11.83 -0.96 9.53
CA MET A 53 -13.26 -0.65 9.55
C MET A 53 -14.11 -1.91 9.35
N ILE A 54 -13.68 -2.80 8.45
CA ILE A 54 -14.34 -4.10 8.25
C ILE A 54 -14.27 -4.91 9.56
N MET A 55 -13.06 -5.02 10.15
CA MET A 55 -12.91 -5.71 11.43
C MET A 55 -13.83 -5.17 12.52
N PHE A 56 -13.98 -3.85 12.61
CA PHE A 56 -14.85 -3.24 13.62
C PHE A 56 -16.33 -3.57 13.40
N CYS A 57 -16.81 -3.51 12.16
CA CYS A 57 -18.19 -3.89 11.83
C CYS A 57 -18.46 -5.38 12.10
N ASP A 58 -17.55 -6.23 11.65
CA ASP A 58 -17.72 -7.68 11.78
C ASP A 58 -17.55 -8.14 13.24
N MET A 59 -16.75 -7.44 14.06
CA MET A 59 -16.64 -7.69 15.50
C MET A 59 -18.00 -7.57 16.19
N ILE A 60 -18.79 -6.55 15.82
CA ILE A 60 -20.14 -6.35 16.40
C ILE A 60 -21.06 -7.48 15.95
N ILE A 61 -20.96 -7.91 14.69
CA ILE A 61 -21.79 -9.00 14.14
C ILE A 61 -21.44 -10.31 14.84
N ILE A 62 -20.15 -10.65 14.99
CA ILE A 62 -19.72 -11.87 15.68
C ILE A 62 -20.13 -11.85 17.16
N ALA A 63 -19.99 -10.71 17.84
CA ALA A 63 -20.45 -10.57 19.21
C ALA A 63 -21.98 -10.81 19.34
N SER A 64 -22.78 -10.30 18.40
CA SER A 64 -24.22 -10.51 18.38
C SER A 64 -24.59 -11.98 18.09
N SER A 65 -23.78 -12.70 17.33
CA SER A 65 -24.03 -14.11 17.01
C SER A 65 -23.99 -15.02 18.23
N TYR A 66 -23.31 -14.61 19.32
CA TYR A 66 -23.31 -15.35 20.59
C TYR A 66 -24.70 -15.53 21.17
N PHE A 67 -25.57 -14.55 21.04
CA PHE A 67 -26.97 -14.65 21.54
C PHE A 67 -27.80 -15.69 20.78
N VAL A 68 -27.41 -16.03 19.55
CA VAL A 68 -28.13 -16.99 18.70
C VAL A 68 -27.52 -18.36 18.80
N LEU A 69 -26.20 -18.47 18.80
CA LEU A 69 -25.50 -19.76 18.71
C LEU A 69 -25.22 -20.38 20.08
N HIS A 70 -25.14 -19.60 21.16
CA HIS A 70 -24.80 -20.01 22.53
C HIS A 70 -23.54 -20.89 22.63
N ASP A 71 -22.61 -20.74 21.69
CA ASP A 71 -21.42 -21.57 21.53
C ASP A 71 -20.18 -20.69 21.51
N LEU A 72 -19.45 -20.64 22.62
CA LEU A 72 -18.24 -19.83 22.79
C LEU A 72 -17.12 -20.25 21.83
N GLU A 73 -17.00 -21.53 21.52
CA GLU A 73 -15.93 -22.04 20.66
C GLU A 73 -16.04 -21.47 19.25
N LYS A 74 -17.23 -21.38 18.69
CA LYS A 74 -17.50 -20.83 17.37
C LYS A 74 -17.23 -19.31 17.31
N VAL A 75 -17.56 -18.59 18.38
CA VAL A 75 -17.28 -17.15 18.48
C VAL A 75 -15.78 -16.87 18.49
N VAL A 76 -14.99 -17.66 19.25
CA VAL A 76 -13.54 -17.53 19.30
C VAL A 76 -12.93 -17.78 17.91
N TYR A 77 -13.33 -18.85 17.21
CA TYR A 77 -12.87 -19.09 15.84
C TYR A 77 -13.28 -17.96 14.88
N GLY A 78 -14.48 -17.40 15.03
CA GLY A 78 -14.93 -16.24 14.26
C GLY A 78 -14.01 -15.03 14.43
N TYR A 79 -13.56 -14.74 15.64
CA TYR A 79 -12.60 -13.64 15.88
C TYR A 79 -11.22 -13.92 15.27
N VAL A 80 -10.74 -15.16 15.31
CA VAL A 80 -9.45 -15.53 14.68
C VAL A 80 -9.54 -15.32 13.16
N THR A 81 -10.59 -15.82 12.53
CA THR A 81 -10.86 -15.64 11.09
C THR A 81 -10.90 -14.15 10.73
N LEU A 82 -11.65 -13.37 11.48
CA LEU A 82 -11.79 -11.93 11.28
C LEU A 82 -10.44 -11.21 11.35
N PHE A 83 -9.60 -11.54 12.31
CA PHE A 83 -8.29 -10.93 12.46
C PHE A 83 -7.37 -11.27 11.27
N VAL A 84 -7.30 -12.53 10.87
CA VAL A 84 -6.48 -12.98 9.74
C VAL A 84 -6.94 -12.30 8.43
N THR A 85 -8.25 -12.34 8.16
CA THR A 85 -8.82 -11.75 6.94
C THR A 85 -8.59 -10.25 6.88
N GLY A 86 -8.87 -9.52 7.96
CA GLY A 86 -8.68 -8.07 8.03
C GLY A 86 -7.22 -7.65 7.87
N TYR A 87 -6.29 -8.40 8.48
CA TYR A 87 -4.86 -8.18 8.31
C TYR A 87 -4.41 -8.37 6.86
N MET A 88 -4.88 -9.43 6.20
CA MET A 88 -4.54 -9.70 4.80
C MET A 88 -5.10 -8.64 3.85
N ILE A 89 -6.34 -8.18 4.07
CA ILE A 89 -6.93 -7.06 3.31
C ILE A 89 -6.04 -5.82 3.42
N ASP A 90 -5.66 -5.43 4.62
CA ASP A 90 -4.83 -4.24 4.84
C ASP A 90 -3.45 -4.39 4.19
N GLN A 91 -2.83 -5.56 4.22
CA GLN A 91 -1.54 -5.81 3.57
C GLN A 91 -1.63 -5.65 2.05
N VAL A 92 -2.64 -6.22 1.41
CA VAL A 92 -2.82 -6.13 -0.04
C VAL A 92 -3.11 -4.69 -0.46
N VAL A 93 -4.05 -4.02 0.20
CA VAL A 93 -4.44 -2.64 -0.12
C VAL A 93 -3.27 -1.67 0.10
N ASN A 94 -2.56 -1.78 1.22
CA ASN A 94 -1.42 -0.92 1.52
C ASN A 94 -0.25 -1.18 0.56
N SER A 95 0.02 -2.45 0.22
CA SER A 95 1.08 -2.79 -0.73
C SER A 95 0.84 -2.19 -2.11
N SER A 96 -0.41 -2.16 -2.55
CA SER A 96 -0.80 -1.58 -3.85
C SER A 96 -0.66 -0.05 -3.91
N ARG A 97 -0.77 0.63 -2.76
CA ARG A 97 -0.71 2.10 -2.66
C ARG A 97 0.69 2.65 -2.34
N GLN A 98 1.68 1.79 -2.14
CA GLN A 98 3.03 2.25 -1.78
C GLN A 98 3.65 3.07 -2.90
N SER A 99 4.19 4.23 -2.52
CA SER A 99 5.02 5.07 -3.36
C SER A 99 6.48 4.97 -2.94
N VAL A 100 7.36 5.20 -3.89
CA VAL A 100 8.81 5.21 -3.68
C VAL A 100 9.40 6.50 -4.21
N GLN A 101 10.41 6.99 -3.53
CA GLN A 101 11.22 8.09 -4.02
C GLN A 101 12.61 7.58 -4.40
N PHE A 102 13.14 8.15 -5.46
CA PHE A 102 14.48 7.91 -5.91
C PHE A 102 15.30 9.19 -5.84
N PHE A 103 16.51 9.07 -5.32
CA PHE A 103 17.58 10.04 -5.49
C PHE A 103 18.62 9.40 -6.40
N ILE A 104 18.83 10.03 -7.57
CA ILE A 104 19.71 9.50 -8.60
C ILE A 104 20.79 10.55 -8.89
N ILE A 105 22.04 10.16 -8.79
CA ILE A 105 23.18 11.00 -9.13
C ILE A 105 23.88 10.34 -10.31
N SER A 106 23.87 11.02 -11.46
CA SER A 106 24.50 10.54 -12.70
C SER A 106 24.99 11.69 -13.54
N SER A 107 26.04 11.45 -14.31
CA SER A 107 26.51 12.38 -15.34
C SER A 107 25.56 12.42 -16.55
N LYS A 108 24.78 11.33 -16.77
CA LYS A 108 23.80 11.21 -17.86
C LYS A 108 22.37 11.53 -17.40
N TYR A 109 22.23 12.48 -16.49
CA TYR A 109 20.94 12.82 -15.89
C TYR A 109 19.87 13.24 -16.91
N GLU A 110 20.26 13.88 -18.03
CA GLU A 110 19.30 14.30 -19.05
C GLU A 110 18.67 13.14 -19.79
N GLU A 111 19.48 12.13 -20.16
CA GLU A 111 18.99 10.94 -20.85
C GLU A 111 18.06 10.12 -19.93
N ILE A 112 18.50 9.86 -18.69
CA ILE A 112 17.71 9.17 -17.68
C ILE A 112 16.41 9.93 -17.41
N GLY A 113 16.48 11.25 -17.28
CA GLY A 113 15.33 12.10 -17.04
C GLY A 113 14.30 12.06 -18.17
N ARG A 114 14.73 12.02 -19.43
CA ARG A 114 13.82 11.91 -20.59
C ARG A 114 13.07 10.57 -20.59
N GLU A 115 13.77 9.47 -20.35
CA GLU A 115 13.14 8.14 -20.32
C GLU A 115 12.17 8.00 -19.15
N ILE A 116 12.50 8.54 -17.97
CA ILE A 116 11.58 8.53 -16.82
C ILE A 116 10.35 9.43 -17.09
N ASN A 117 10.54 10.59 -17.75
CA ASN A 117 9.42 11.44 -18.15
C ASN A 117 8.49 10.74 -19.17
N ALA A 118 9.02 9.89 -20.04
CA ALA A 118 8.22 9.08 -20.97
C ALA A 118 7.27 8.10 -20.23
N LEU A 119 7.60 7.72 -18.99
CA LEU A 119 6.71 6.96 -18.09
C LEU A 119 5.66 7.85 -17.40
N HIS A 120 5.51 9.11 -17.81
CA HIS A 120 4.62 10.09 -17.19
C HIS A 120 4.94 10.32 -15.69
N ARG A 121 6.23 10.36 -15.35
CA ARG A 121 6.72 10.68 -14.00
C ARG A 121 7.57 11.95 -14.03
N GLY A 122 7.23 12.88 -13.14
CA GLY A 122 7.99 14.10 -12.98
C GLY A 122 9.40 13.83 -12.44
N VAL A 123 10.39 14.45 -13.05
CA VAL A 123 11.79 14.41 -12.60
C VAL A 123 12.19 15.82 -12.20
N THR A 124 12.64 16.00 -10.97
CA THR A 124 13.19 17.28 -10.51
C THR A 124 14.70 17.16 -10.42
N VAL A 125 15.42 18.05 -11.07
CA VAL A 125 16.88 18.12 -11.02
C VAL A 125 17.30 19.16 -10.00
N ILE A 126 18.19 18.76 -9.08
CA ILE A 126 18.72 19.60 -8.01
C ILE A 126 20.23 19.70 -8.21
N ASP A 127 20.75 20.92 -8.20
CA ASP A 127 22.18 21.17 -8.25
C ASP A 127 22.80 20.99 -6.86
N GLY A 128 23.86 20.21 -6.82
CA GLY A 128 24.62 19.95 -5.60
C GLY A 128 26.12 20.06 -5.85
N THR A 129 26.88 20.20 -4.77
CA THR A 129 28.34 20.17 -4.82
C THR A 129 28.85 19.08 -3.91
N GLY A 130 29.66 18.17 -4.45
CA GLY A 130 30.32 17.13 -3.65
C GLY A 130 31.34 17.73 -2.69
N LEU A 131 31.06 17.67 -1.39
CA LEU A 131 31.91 18.34 -0.38
C LEU A 131 33.37 17.85 -0.43
N TYR A 132 33.59 16.55 -0.65
CA TYR A 132 34.93 15.98 -0.71
C TYR A 132 35.66 16.27 -2.03
N THR A 133 34.94 16.23 -3.15
CA THR A 133 35.53 16.37 -4.49
C THR A 133 35.52 17.79 -5.03
N GLY A 134 34.72 18.69 -4.43
CA GLY A 134 34.47 20.04 -4.94
C GLY A 134 33.72 20.07 -6.28
N LYS A 135 33.35 18.92 -6.83
CA LYS A 135 32.69 18.82 -8.14
C LYS A 135 31.21 19.12 -8.05
N GLN A 136 30.69 19.80 -9.04
CA GLN A 136 29.26 19.98 -9.25
C GLN A 136 28.64 18.64 -9.65
N VAL A 137 27.55 18.26 -8.98
CA VAL A 137 26.79 17.05 -9.26
C VAL A 137 25.32 17.40 -9.48
N LYS A 138 24.68 16.73 -10.42
CA LYS A 138 23.24 16.85 -10.66
C LYS A 138 22.55 15.67 -9.97
N MET A 139 21.65 15.98 -9.06
CA MET A 139 20.83 15.00 -8.36
C MET A 139 19.41 15.05 -8.92
N MET A 140 18.89 13.92 -9.34
CA MET A 140 17.50 13.80 -9.76
C MET A 140 16.67 13.27 -8.60
N PHE A 141 15.54 13.92 -8.38
CA PHE A 141 14.50 13.47 -7.45
C PHE A 141 13.29 12.99 -8.26
N VAL A 142 12.88 11.76 -8.04
CA VAL A 142 11.76 11.13 -8.76
C VAL A 142 10.83 10.46 -7.76
N LEU A 143 9.53 10.70 -7.90
CA LEU A 143 8.48 10.01 -7.16
C LEU A 143 7.74 9.08 -8.12
N ALA A 144 7.61 7.80 -7.73
CA ALA A 144 6.95 6.79 -8.54
C ALA A 144 6.13 5.83 -7.68
N LYS A 145 5.23 5.09 -8.30
CA LYS A 145 4.56 3.96 -7.63
C LYS A 145 5.54 2.81 -7.48
N LYS A 146 5.42 2.04 -6.41
CA LYS A 146 6.29 0.87 -6.15
C LYS A 146 6.30 -0.13 -7.33
N SER A 147 5.18 -0.29 -8.03
CA SER A 147 5.08 -1.15 -9.20
C SER A 147 5.99 -0.73 -10.38
N GLN A 148 6.37 0.54 -10.45
CA GLN A 148 7.24 1.08 -11.50
C GLN A 148 8.73 1.08 -11.10
N SER A 149 9.05 0.66 -9.89
CA SER A 149 10.40 0.68 -9.34
C SER A 149 11.40 -0.09 -10.20
N ASN A 150 11.05 -1.32 -10.58
CA ASN A 150 11.93 -2.17 -11.38
C ASN A 150 12.20 -1.58 -12.77
N THR A 151 11.19 -0.98 -13.40
CA THR A 151 11.34 -0.31 -14.71
C THR A 151 12.29 0.88 -14.62
N ILE A 152 12.18 1.68 -13.56
CA ILE A 152 13.09 2.82 -13.31
C ILE A 152 14.52 2.32 -13.10
N PHE A 153 14.72 1.26 -12.33
CA PHE A 153 16.06 0.68 -12.16
C PHE A 153 16.65 0.15 -13.46
N GLN A 154 15.84 -0.48 -14.33
CA GLN A 154 16.29 -0.94 -15.65
C GLN A 154 16.75 0.25 -16.50
N ILE A 155 15.95 1.31 -16.61
CA ILE A 155 16.30 2.52 -17.37
C ILE A 155 17.62 3.10 -16.87
N ILE A 156 17.80 3.21 -15.56
CA ILE A 156 19.04 3.77 -15.00
C ILE A 156 20.24 2.89 -15.34
N ASN A 157 20.11 1.57 -15.17
CA ASN A 157 21.17 0.63 -15.42
C ASN A 157 21.56 0.55 -16.89
N ASP A 158 20.61 0.67 -17.81
CA ASP A 158 20.84 0.62 -19.24
C ASP A 158 21.58 1.87 -19.74
N ILE A 159 21.29 3.04 -19.15
CA ILE A 159 21.90 4.32 -19.56
C ILE A 159 23.22 4.56 -18.82
N ASP A 160 23.26 4.39 -17.52
CA ASP A 160 24.45 4.59 -16.69
C ASP A 160 24.56 3.57 -15.57
N PRO A 161 25.25 2.44 -15.80
CA PRO A 161 25.46 1.41 -14.78
C PRO A 161 26.26 1.88 -13.56
N ARG A 162 26.89 3.06 -13.64
CA ARG A 162 27.67 3.66 -12.54
C ARG A 162 26.90 4.73 -11.78
N ALA A 163 25.65 4.98 -12.13
CA ALA A 163 24.82 5.94 -11.42
C ALA A 163 24.65 5.54 -9.95
N PHE A 164 24.74 6.51 -9.06
CA PHE A 164 24.39 6.30 -7.66
C PHE A 164 22.89 6.47 -7.50
N VAL A 165 22.24 5.42 -7.00
CA VAL A 165 20.77 5.39 -6.84
C VAL A 165 20.44 5.04 -5.39
N SER A 166 19.66 5.88 -4.75
CA SER A 166 19.06 5.60 -3.45
C SER A 166 17.54 5.57 -3.59
N GLN A 167 16.92 4.47 -3.15
CA GLN A 167 15.48 4.30 -3.13
C GLN A 167 14.99 4.24 -1.69
N SER A 168 13.91 4.95 -1.39
CA SER A 168 13.20 4.84 -0.11
C SER A 168 11.69 4.79 -0.31
N ALA A 169 11.02 4.04 0.58
CA ALA A 169 9.56 4.01 0.61
C ALA A 169 9.02 5.31 1.22
N VAL A 170 7.98 5.85 0.61
CA VAL A 170 7.29 7.05 1.09
C VAL A 170 5.92 6.66 1.58
N ILE A 171 5.57 7.04 2.82
CA ILE A 171 4.32 6.67 3.47
C ILE A 171 3.12 7.37 2.84
N GLY A 172 3.30 8.58 2.29
CA GLY A 172 2.23 9.31 1.61
C GLY A 172 2.80 10.33 0.62
N VAL A 173 2.27 10.32 -0.58
CA VAL A 173 2.55 11.31 -1.62
C VAL A 173 1.21 11.88 -2.04
N TYR A 174 1.08 13.20 -1.94
CA TYR A 174 -0.16 13.90 -2.26
C TYR A 174 0.11 14.97 -3.31
N GLY A 175 -0.79 15.14 -4.26
CA GLY A 175 -0.68 16.13 -5.31
C GLY A 175 -0.98 15.56 -6.69
N GLU A 176 -0.60 16.28 -7.74
CA GLU A 176 -0.86 15.87 -9.13
C GLU A 176 -0.17 14.53 -9.45
N GLY A 177 -0.96 13.58 -9.95
CA GLY A 177 -0.51 12.21 -10.27
C GLY A 177 -0.47 11.23 -9.08
N PHE A 178 -0.84 11.69 -7.87
CA PHE A 178 -0.91 10.90 -6.63
C PHE A 178 -2.24 11.13 -5.89
N ASP A 179 -2.32 10.71 -4.63
CA ASP A 179 -3.53 10.84 -3.82
C ASP A 179 -3.87 12.31 -3.51
N HIS A 180 -5.15 12.64 -3.38
CA HIS A 180 -5.60 13.99 -3.03
C HIS A 180 -5.60 14.19 -1.50
N PHE A 181 -5.31 15.42 -1.07
CA PHE A 181 -5.42 15.82 0.33
C PHE A 181 -6.86 15.69 0.84
N LYS A 182 -7.05 14.93 1.90
CA LYS A 182 -8.33 14.83 2.63
C LYS A 182 -8.36 15.83 3.79
N VAL A 183 -8.21 17.12 3.51
CA VAL A 183 -8.25 18.16 4.57
C VAL A 183 -9.70 18.61 4.78
N LYS A 184 -10.21 18.51 6.01
CA LYS A 184 -11.47 19.15 6.39
C LYS A 184 -11.29 20.67 6.29
N LYS A 185 -12.06 21.35 5.40
CA LYS A 185 -12.23 22.81 5.50
C LYS A 185 -12.81 23.11 6.88
N LYS A 186 -12.04 23.81 7.75
CA LYS A 186 -12.62 24.50 8.89
C LYS A 186 -13.56 25.56 8.32
N THR A 187 -14.85 25.35 8.44
CA THR A 187 -15.85 26.41 8.26
C THR A 187 -15.71 27.33 9.48
N ASN A 188 -15.16 28.51 9.28
CA ASN A 188 -15.28 29.62 10.24
C ASN A 188 -16.70 30.11 10.25
#